data_a5b061c1ee9c00be0365b03d5d69eae8
#
_entry.id   a5b061c1ee9c00be0365b03d5d69eae8
#
_cell.length_a   1.000
_cell.length_b   1.000
_cell.length_c   1.000
_cell.angle_alpha   90.00
_cell.angle_beta   90.00
_cell.angle_gamma   90.00
#
_symmetry.space_group_name_H-M   'P 1'
#
loop_
_entity.id
_entity.type
_entity.pdbx_description
1 polymer ?
#
loop_
_entity_poly.entity_id
_entity_poly.type
_entity_poly.pdbx_seq_one_letter_code
_entity_poly.pdbx_strand_id
1 'polypeptide(L)'
;MLDNVIDINYYAVPQAENSNFKHRPIGMGIMGFQDALYIKKIPYASEAAVDFADESMELVSYMAINASSDLAKERGSYSSYEGSLWSQGILPLDSIEIL
;
A
#
# COMPACT_ATOMS: atom_id res chain seq x y z
N MET A 1 10.09 8.24 0.50
CA MET A 1 11.24 7.54 -0.13
C MET A 1 10.83 6.87 -1.44
N LEU A 2 9.90 5.92 -1.47
CA LEU A 2 9.51 5.18 -2.69
C LEU A 2 8.95 6.07 -3.81
N ASP A 3 8.22 7.12 -3.48
CA ASP A 3 7.75 8.10 -4.45
C ASP A 3 8.91 8.81 -5.17
N ASN A 4 10.00 9.12 -4.45
CA ASN A 4 11.20 9.68 -5.06
C ASN A 4 11.91 8.69 -5.98
N VAL A 5 11.79 7.38 -5.72
CA VAL A 5 12.37 6.36 -6.60
C VAL A 5 11.71 6.38 -7.97
N ILE A 6 10.41 6.65 -8.06
CA ILE A 6 9.71 6.81 -9.34
C ILE A 6 10.39 7.89 -10.20
N ASP A 7 10.78 9.01 -9.58
CA ASP A 7 11.36 10.15 -10.29
C ASP A 7 12.80 9.93 -10.78
N ILE A 8 13.57 9.09 -10.08
CA ILE A 8 15.00 8.86 -10.37
C ILE A 8 15.28 7.50 -10.99
N ASN A 9 14.25 6.67 -11.16
CA ASN A 9 14.43 5.30 -11.68
C ASN A 9 14.75 5.31 -13.18
N TYR A 10 15.47 4.27 -13.61
CA TYR A 10 15.68 4.01 -15.04
C TYR A 10 14.50 3.21 -15.62
N TYR A 11 13.93 3.72 -16.70
CA TYR A 11 12.84 3.05 -17.41
C TYR A 11 13.33 2.50 -18.77
N ALA A 12 13.29 1.20 -18.92
CA ALA A 12 13.78 0.53 -20.15
C ALA A 12 12.91 0.85 -21.39
N VAL A 13 11.64 1.22 -21.18
CA VAL A 13 10.70 1.55 -22.26
C VAL A 13 9.85 2.78 -21.88
N PRO A 14 9.54 3.65 -22.85
CA PRO A 14 8.77 4.88 -22.59
C PRO A 14 7.38 4.65 -22.00
N GLN A 15 6.75 3.52 -22.32
CA GLN A 15 5.43 3.16 -21.80
C GLN A 15 5.47 2.93 -20.28
N ALA A 16 6.54 2.30 -19.78
CA ALA A 16 6.73 2.08 -18.33
C ALA A 16 6.93 3.41 -17.61
N GLU A 17 7.76 4.28 -18.15
CA GLU A 17 7.98 5.64 -17.64
C GLU A 17 6.65 6.42 -17.57
N ASN A 18 5.93 6.50 -18.67
CA ASN A 18 4.64 7.20 -18.73
C ASN A 18 3.62 6.65 -17.71
N SER A 19 3.53 5.32 -17.58
CA SER A 19 2.63 4.67 -16.63
C SER A 19 3.00 5.03 -15.18
N ASN A 20 4.28 4.94 -14.84
CA ASN A 20 4.75 5.22 -13.48
C ASN A 20 4.57 6.69 -13.09
N PHE A 21 4.89 7.63 -13.98
CA PHE A 21 4.68 9.05 -13.72
C PHE A 21 3.20 9.43 -13.65
N LYS A 22 2.36 8.80 -14.46
CA LYS A 22 0.92 9.08 -14.49
C LYS A 22 0.18 8.55 -13.25
N HIS A 23 0.51 7.36 -12.80
CA HIS A 23 -0.24 6.65 -11.75
C HIS A 23 0.49 6.62 -10.41
N ARG A 24 1.81 6.79 -10.39
CA ARG A 24 2.70 6.74 -9.21
C ARG A 24 2.41 5.54 -8.28
N PRO A 25 2.30 4.31 -8.80
CA PRO A 25 1.94 3.16 -7.99
C PRO A 25 3.12 2.73 -7.11
N ILE A 26 2.84 2.47 -5.85
CA ILE A 26 3.81 1.97 -4.88
C ILE A 26 3.26 0.67 -4.29
N GLY A 27 4.06 -0.39 -4.34
CA GLY A 27 3.78 -1.63 -3.66
C GLY A 27 4.64 -1.74 -2.40
N MET A 28 4.03 -2.17 -1.31
CA MET A 28 4.71 -2.41 -0.05
C MET A 28 4.27 -3.76 0.52
N GLY A 29 5.23 -4.55 0.98
CA GLY A 29 4.98 -5.80 1.67
C GLY A 29 5.85 -5.91 2.92
N ILE A 30 5.52 -6.84 3.78
CA ILE A 30 6.31 -7.14 4.97
C ILE A 30 6.92 -8.54 4.85
N MET A 31 8.10 -8.71 5.41
CA MET A 31 8.76 -10.00 5.60
C MET A 31 8.91 -10.28 7.09
N GLY A 32 9.20 -11.54 7.45
CA GLY A 32 9.43 -11.93 8.83
C GLY A 32 8.15 -12.25 9.63
N PHE A 33 7.01 -12.41 8.97
CA PHE A 33 5.76 -12.79 9.65
C PHE A 33 5.91 -14.11 10.41
N GLN A 34 6.52 -15.13 9.77
CA GLN A 34 6.77 -16.41 10.43
C GLN A 34 7.74 -16.27 11.62
N ASP A 35 8.75 -15.43 11.50
CA ASP A 35 9.69 -15.18 12.61
C ASP A 35 8.97 -14.53 13.80
N ALA A 36 8.05 -13.59 13.51
CA ALA A 36 7.23 -12.98 14.56
C ALA A 36 6.32 -14.01 15.25
N LEU A 37 5.70 -14.92 14.50
CA LEU A 37 4.91 -16.02 15.07
C LEU A 37 5.76 -16.91 15.95
N TYR A 38 7.00 -17.22 15.54
CA TYR A 38 7.95 -17.99 16.35
C TYR A 38 8.25 -17.31 17.68
N ILE A 39 8.57 -16.02 17.65
CA ILE A 39 8.86 -15.24 18.87
C ILE A 39 7.64 -15.20 19.80
N LYS A 40 6.45 -15.06 19.23
CA LYS A 40 5.18 -15.04 19.96
C LYS A 40 4.70 -16.44 20.38
N LYS A 41 5.36 -17.51 19.90
CA LYS A 41 4.95 -18.92 20.12
C LYS A 41 3.53 -19.21 19.62
N ILE A 42 3.16 -18.63 18.49
CA ILE A 42 1.87 -18.81 17.84
C ILE A 42 2.03 -19.83 16.72
N PRO A 43 1.28 -20.95 16.71
CA PRO A 43 1.28 -21.89 15.59
C PRO A 43 0.73 -21.21 14.31
N TYR A 44 1.39 -21.42 13.17
CA TYR A 44 0.98 -20.84 11.89
C TYR A 44 -0.48 -21.18 11.53
N ALA A 45 -0.87 -22.45 11.70
CA ALA A 45 -2.22 -22.92 11.43
C ALA A 45 -3.15 -22.75 12.66
N SER A 46 -3.34 -21.51 13.11
CA SER A 46 -4.20 -21.18 14.26
C SER A 46 -4.96 -19.88 14.05
N GLU A 47 -6.09 -19.73 14.72
CA GLU A 47 -6.86 -18.47 14.73
C GLU A 47 -6.01 -17.30 15.24
N ALA A 48 -5.20 -17.54 16.27
CA ALA A 48 -4.28 -16.52 16.79
C ALA A 48 -3.27 -16.00 15.74
N ALA A 49 -2.90 -16.83 14.74
CA ALA A 49 -2.06 -16.37 13.65
C ALA A 49 -2.85 -15.52 12.64
N VAL A 50 -4.12 -15.83 12.44
CA VAL A 50 -5.03 -15.02 11.61
C VAL A 50 -5.27 -13.68 12.27
N ASP A 51 -5.60 -13.65 13.54
CA ASP A 51 -5.82 -12.43 14.32
C ASP A 51 -4.56 -11.53 14.28
N PHE A 52 -3.38 -12.12 14.50
CA PHE A 52 -2.12 -11.38 14.42
C PHE A 52 -1.84 -10.83 13.01
N ALA A 53 -2.20 -11.57 11.96
CA ALA A 53 -2.06 -11.09 10.59
C ALA A 53 -2.98 -9.89 10.35
N ASP A 54 -4.24 -9.98 10.76
CA ASP A 54 -5.25 -8.94 10.61
C ASP A 54 -4.83 -7.67 11.35
N GLU A 55 -4.58 -7.75 12.65
CA GLU A 55 -4.16 -6.60 13.47
C GLU A 55 -2.88 -5.93 12.95
N SER A 56 -1.87 -6.71 12.56
CA SER A 56 -0.61 -6.16 12.06
C SER A 56 -0.79 -5.47 10.71
N MET A 57 -1.60 -6.03 9.82
CA MET A 57 -1.85 -5.45 8.51
C MET A 57 -2.82 -4.27 8.54
N GLU A 58 -3.76 -4.24 9.47
CA GLU A 58 -4.60 -3.07 9.74
C GLU A 58 -3.72 -1.85 10.03
N LEU A 59 -2.78 -1.99 10.97
CA LEU A 59 -1.87 -0.90 11.32
C LEU A 59 -1.00 -0.45 10.13
N VAL A 60 -0.42 -1.41 9.40
CA VAL A 60 0.43 -1.12 8.22
C VAL A 60 -0.39 -0.42 7.14
N SER A 61 -1.60 -0.90 6.86
CA SER A 61 -2.51 -0.31 5.87
C SER A 61 -2.91 1.12 6.24
N TYR A 62 -3.31 1.33 7.49
CA TYR A 62 -3.66 2.66 8.00
C TYR A 62 -2.50 3.64 7.83
N MET A 63 -1.30 3.28 8.29
CA MET A 63 -0.12 4.13 8.20
C MET A 63 0.30 4.41 6.76
N ALA A 64 0.18 3.43 5.86
CA ALA A 64 0.51 3.59 4.44
C ALA A 64 -0.46 4.57 3.74
N ILE A 65 -1.76 4.44 4.00
CA ILE A 65 -2.78 5.34 3.43
C ILE A 65 -2.63 6.76 3.99
N ASN A 66 -2.40 6.87 5.29
CA ASN A 66 -2.16 8.17 5.91
C ASN A 66 -0.90 8.86 5.33
N ALA A 67 0.21 8.13 5.20
CA ALA A 67 1.43 8.65 4.59
C ALA A 67 1.23 9.06 3.12
N SER A 68 0.40 8.31 2.36
CA SER A 68 0.03 8.67 1.00
C SER A 68 -0.77 9.97 0.95
N SER A 69 -1.72 10.16 1.88
CA SER A 69 -2.49 11.40 2.01
C SER A 69 -1.61 12.61 2.35
N ASP A 70 -0.67 12.44 3.30
CA ASP A 70 0.26 13.51 3.67
C ASP A 70 1.20 13.86 2.52
N LEU A 71 1.67 12.87 1.77
CA LEU A 71 2.48 13.08 0.58
C LEU A 71 1.71 13.85 -0.51
N ALA A 72 0.42 13.55 -0.68
CA ALA A 72 -0.44 14.27 -1.62
C ALA A 72 -0.65 15.74 -1.19
N LYS A 73 -0.71 16.03 0.10
CA LYS A 73 -0.75 17.43 0.61
C LYS A 73 0.54 18.18 0.29
N GLU A 74 1.69 17.49 0.38
CA GLU A 74 3.01 18.08 0.14
C GLU A 74 3.30 18.30 -1.35
N ARG A 75 2.94 17.32 -2.20
CA ARG A 75 3.38 17.22 -3.61
C ARG A 75 2.27 17.35 -4.63
N GLY A 76 1.02 17.37 -4.20
CA GLY A 76 -0.15 17.26 -5.06
C GLY A 76 -0.54 15.82 -5.36
N SER A 77 -1.73 15.65 -5.90
CA SER A 77 -2.25 14.35 -6.34
C SER A 77 -1.54 13.86 -7.60
N TYR A 78 -1.47 12.54 -7.78
CA TYR A 78 -0.98 11.95 -9.02
C TYR A 78 -1.94 12.25 -10.20
N SER A 79 -1.42 12.27 -11.44
CA SER A 79 -2.15 12.80 -12.61
C SER A 79 -3.47 12.06 -12.93
N SER A 80 -3.58 10.78 -12.58
CA SER A 80 -4.80 9.98 -12.79
C SER A 80 -5.69 9.87 -11.54
N TYR A 81 -5.54 10.78 -10.59
CA TYR A 81 -6.36 10.80 -9.37
C TYR A 81 -7.84 11.07 -9.68
N GLU A 82 -8.12 12.09 -10.52
CA GLU A 82 -9.48 12.43 -10.90
C GLU A 82 -10.17 11.28 -11.63
N GLY A 83 -11.37 10.92 -11.18
CA GLY A 83 -12.13 9.78 -11.69
C GLY A 83 -11.72 8.42 -11.10
N SER A 84 -10.69 8.36 -10.25
CA SER A 84 -10.32 7.15 -9.51
C SER A 84 -11.30 6.87 -8.37
N LEU A 85 -11.28 5.65 -7.82
CA LEU A 85 -12.05 5.31 -6.62
C LEU A 85 -11.65 6.20 -5.43
N TRP A 86 -10.36 6.53 -5.32
CA TRP A 86 -9.85 7.44 -4.29
C TRP A 86 -10.49 8.84 -4.37
N SER A 87 -10.67 9.37 -5.58
CA SER A 87 -11.31 10.69 -5.75
C SER A 87 -12.81 10.66 -5.42
N GLN A 88 -13.42 9.49 -5.43
CA GLN A 88 -14.80 9.25 -5.03
C GLN A 88 -14.94 8.95 -3.52
N GLY A 89 -13.85 8.89 -2.80
CA GLY A 89 -13.82 8.54 -1.38
C GLY A 89 -14.01 7.04 -1.09
N ILE A 90 -13.85 6.19 -2.11
CA ILE A 90 -13.93 4.73 -1.97
C ILE A 90 -12.54 4.20 -1.61
N LEU A 91 -12.42 3.62 -0.45
CA LEU A 91 -11.19 3.05 0.09
C LEU A 91 -11.11 1.54 -0.16
N PRO A 92 -9.94 0.92 -0.05
CA PRO A 92 -9.80 -0.54 -0.17
C PRO A 92 -10.72 -1.31 0.80
N LEU A 93 -10.98 -0.77 2.00
CA LEU A 93 -11.88 -1.37 2.98
C LEU A 93 -13.32 -1.46 2.44
N ASP A 94 -13.78 -0.43 1.74
CA ASP A 94 -15.14 -0.39 1.19
C ASP A 94 -15.35 -1.45 0.11
N SER A 95 -14.28 -1.93 -0.52
CA SER A 95 -14.34 -3.01 -1.52
C SER A 95 -14.74 -4.36 -0.94
N ILE A 96 -14.55 -4.58 0.36
CA ILE A 96 -14.93 -5.81 1.06
C ILE A 96 -16.45 -5.93 1.17
N GLU A 97 -17.15 -4.81 1.29
CA GLU A 97 -18.62 -4.76 1.37
C GLU A 97 -19.30 -4.93 0.01
N ILE A 98 -18.54 -4.78 -1.09
CA ILE A 98 -19.07 -4.87 -2.46
C ILE A 98 -19.00 -6.32 -2.99
N LEU A 99 -18.19 -7.19 -2.37
CA LEU A 99 -18.01 -8.60 -2.73
C LEU A 99 -18.94 -9.51 -1.95
#